data_df8238afafc0aa8380bfb5bcec0466e0
#
_entry.id   df8238afafc0aa8380bfb5bcec0466e0
#
_cell.length_a   1.000
_cell.length_b   1.000
_cell.length_c   1.000
_cell.angle_alpha   90.00
_cell.angle_beta   90.00
_cell.angle_gamma   90.00
#
_symmetry.space_group_name_H-M   'P 1'
#
loop_
_entity.id
_entity.type
_entity.pdbx_description
1 polymer ?
#
loop_
_entity_poly.entity_id
_entity_poly.type
_entity_poly.pdbx_seq_one_letter_code
_entity_poly.pdbx_strand_id
1 'polypeptide(L)'
;MAAPLADRIRPQTLDEMVGQQHLLGTDGLLRRIAQSGTLPNLIFYGPSGVGKTTAARIIAAGAGKKLYRLNGTTASTGDIKALIADLGGFDAMDGVVLYLDEIQYLNKKQQQTLLEYIEDGSITLIASTTENPYFYVYNAILSRCTVFEFKPIGPEAALKAVCRAVDYMTDKTGLQVTAEEGALEHIASCCGGDIRKAINAVEALFVAARPGDTELALTLEDAKAVTQRSAMRYDRGGDNQYDCLSALMKSIRGSDPDAAIHYLARFLEVGDLPSCCRRILCSACEDIGLAYPMAISIVKACVDSALQLGMPEARLPLADAVIFLATAPKSNSGCVAIDAALADVRKGKLGVFPRELQNVHADSAGQEREQGYLYPHSYPHHWVRQQYLPDLIKDAHYYEYGDNKVEQAAKRYWEEIKK
;
A
#
# COMPACT_ATOMS: atom_id res chain seq x y z
N MET A 1 20.68 -5.95 -27.78
CA MET A 1 20.80 -4.77 -26.87
C MET A 1 21.39 -5.26 -25.55
N ALA A 2 22.32 -4.52 -24.94
CA ALA A 2 22.87 -4.88 -23.64
C ALA A 2 21.77 -4.66 -22.55
N ALA A 3 21.75 -5.52 -21.50
CA ALA A 3 20.85 -5.35 -20.37
C ALA A 3 21.11 -3.98 -19.67
N PRO A 4 20.08 -3.36 -19.05
CA PRO A 4 20.25 -2.12 -18.27
C PRO A 4 21.33 -2.23 -17.21
N LEU A 5 22.02 -1.14 -16.88
CA LEU A 5 23.10 -1.14 -15.90
C LEU A 5 22.67 -1.72 -14.56
N ALA A 6 21.48 -1.35 -14.09
CA ALA A 6 20.90 -1.86 -12.82
C ALA A 6 20.80 -3.41 -12.78
N ASP A 7 20.64 -4.08 -13.91
CA ASP A 7 20.63 -5.54 -13.97
C ASP A 7 22.04 -6.12 -14.06
N ARG A 8 22.99 -5.42 -14.70
CA ARG A 8 24.38 -5.84 -14.85
C ARG A 8 25.17 -5.82 -13.54
N ILE A 9 24.92 -4.79 -12.71
CA ILE A 9 25.60 -4.62 -11.41
C ILE A 9 24.76 -5.09 -10.22
N ARG A 10 23.75 -5.93 -10.51
CA ARG A 10 22.86 -6.46 -9.47
C ARG A 10 23.65 -7.25 -8.43
N PRO A 11 23.47 -7.00 -7.13
CA PRO A 11 24.07 -7.78 -6.05
C PRO A 11 23.89 -9.30 -6.24
N GLN A 12 24.94 -10.05 -5.98
CA GLN A 12 24.96 -11.52 -6.01
C GLN A 12 24.90 -12.12 -4.60
N THR A 13 25.29 -11.36 -3.59
CA THR A 13 25.26 -11.76 -2.19
C THR A 13 24.44 -10.78 -1.34
N LEU A 14 23.99 -11.22 -0.16
CA LEU A 14 23.30 -10.33 0.78
C LEU A 14 24.20 -9.19 1.30
N ASP A 15 25.52 -9.40 1.34
CA ASP A 15 26.47 -8.40 1.81
C ASP A 15 26.68 -7.26 0.78
N GLU A 16 26.48 -7.54 -0.49
CA GLU A 16 26.52 -6.53 -1.54
C GLU A 16 25.23 -5.68 -1.59
N MET A 17 24.16 -6.12 -0.92
CA MET A 17 22.91 -5.36 -0.87
C MET A 17 23.08 -4.13 0.01
N VAL A 18 22.58 -3.00 -0.47
CA VAL A 18 22.61 -1.75 0.28
C VAL A 18 21.28 -1.52 1.02
N GLY A 19 21.36 -0.95 2.21
CA GLY A 19 20.19 -0.71 3.05
C GLY A 19 19.61 -1.99 3.68
N GLN A 20 18.34 -1.92 4.11
CA GLN A 20 17.57 -3.02 4.72
C GLN A 20 18.23 -3.68 5.92
N GLN A 21 18.97 -2.93 6.76
CA GLN A 21 19.74 -3.47 7.89
C GLN A 21 18.87 -4.24 8.89
N HIS A 22 17.61 -3.85 9.07
CA HIS A 22 16.64 -4.53 9.94
C HIS A 22 16.27 -5.95 9.44
N LEU A 23 16.45 -6.24 8.14
CA LEU A 23 16.19 -7.56 7.54
C LEU A 23 17.47 -8.34 7.25
N LEU A 24 18.48 -7.64 6.71
CA LEU A 24 19.68 -8.22 6.10
C LEU A 24 20.95 -7.93 6.90
N GLY A 25 20.89 -7.14 7.98
CA GLY A 25 22.00 -6.93 8.90
C GLY A 25 22.44 -8.24 9.58
N THR A 26 23.51 -8.21 10.35
CA THR A 26 24.12 -9.40 10.98
C THR A 26 23.10 -10.23 11.77
N ASP A 27 22.19 -9.58 12.49
CA ASP A 27 21.13 -10.22 13.30
C ASP A 27 19.77 -10.26 12.59
N GLY A 28 19.70 -9.85 11.32
CA GLY A 28 18.46 -9.75 10.53
C GLY A 28 17.79 -11.11 10.37
N LEU A 29 16.46 -11.15 10.62
CA LEU A 29 15.70 -12.39 10.54
C LEU A 29 15.75 -13.01 9.14
N LEU A 30 15.64 -12.18 8.08
CA LEU A 30 15.68 -12.66 6.69
C LEU A 30 17.07 -13.22 6.31
N ARG A 31 18.16 -12.64 6.84
CA ARG A 31 19.52 -13.18 6.68
C ARG A 31 19.63 -14.56 7.34
N ARG A 32 19.13 -14.72 8.56
CA ARG A 32 19.16 -16.01 9.27
C ARG A 32 18.36 -17.10 8.54
N ILE A 33 17.21 -16.75 7.97
CA ILE A 33 16.42 -17.65 7.11
C ILE A 33 17.23 -18.06 5.89
N ALA A 34 17.87 -17.11 5.20
CA ALA A 34 18.69 -17.41 4.03
C ALA A 34 19.87 -18.33 4.34
N GLN A 35 20.45 -18.23 5.56
CA GLN A 35 21.57 -19.05 6.01
C GLN A 35 21.16 -20.43 6.55
N SER A 36 19.88 -20.63 6.91
CA SER A 36 19.41 -21.89 7.49
C SER A 36 19.33 -23.06 6.49
N GLY A 37 19.39 -22.75 5.19
CA GLY A 37 19.15 -23.74 4.11
C GLY A 37 17.69 -24.16 3.94
N THR A 38 16.82 -23.77 4.86
CA THR A 38 15.37 -24.05 4.78
C THR A 38 14.60 -22.77 4.45
N LEU A 39 13.87 -22.77 3.35
CA LEU A 39 13.17 -21.60 2.88
C LEU A 39 11.65 -21.73 3.13
N PRO A 40 11.06 -20.94 4.04
CA PRO A 40 9.62 -20.86 4.20
C PRO A 40 9.00 -20.00 3.08
N ASN A 41 7.67 -19.98 3.01
CA ASN A 41 6.98 -19.06 2.13
C ASN A 41 7.10 -17.62 2.63
N LEU A 42 7.44 -16.69 1.73
CA LEU A 42 7.76 -15.31 2.06
C LEU A 42 6.94 -14.34 1.22
N ILE A 43 6.57 -13.20 1.81
CA ILE A 43 6.02 -12.05 1.08
C ILE A 43 6.88 -10.84 1.40
N PHE A 44 7.42 -10.20 0.37
CA PHE A 44 8.19 -8.97 0.46
C PHE A 44 7.32 -7.80 0.00
N TYR A 45 7.06 -6.84 0.86
CA TYR A 45 6.31 -5.64 0.45
C TYR A 45 7.12 -4.37 0.73
N GLY A 46 6.82 -3.33 -0.01
CA GLY A 46 7.49 -2.04 0.07
C GLY A 46 7.71 -1.39 -1.29
N PRO A 47 8.28 -0.17 -1.35
CA PRO A 47 8.42 0.60 -2.58
C PRO A 47 9.20 -0.12 -3.68
N SER A 48 9.14 0.40 -4.92
CA SER A 48 9.97 -0.10 -6.02
C SER A 48 11.45 0.21 -5.80
N GLY A 49 12.34 -0.62 -6.40
CA GLY A 49 13.79 -0.37 -6.39
C GLY A 49 14.52 -0.56 -5.06
N VAL A 50 13.85 -1.04 -3.99
CA VAL A 50 14.44 -1.26 -2.67
C VAL A 50 15.14 -2.62 -2.50
N GLY A 51 15.20 -3.45 -3.55
CA GLY A 51 15.94 -4.70 -3.54
C GLY A 51 15.12 -5.99 -3.32
N LYS A 52 13.78 -5.96 -3.28
CA LYS A 52 12.91 -7.15 -3.10
C LYS A 52 13.26 -8.30 -4.05
N THR A 53 13.28 -8.04 -5.36
CA THR A 53 13.62 -9.03 -6.39
C THR A 53 15.05 -9.56 -6.25
N THR A 54 15.99 -8.70 -5.85
CA THR A 54 17.39 -9.07 -5.65
C THR A 54 17.53 -10.00 -4.43
N ALA A 55 16.91 -9.65 -3.31
CA ALA A 55 16.89 -10.50 -2.12
C ALA A 55 16.26 -11.87 -2.42
N ALA A 56 15.12 -11.90 -3.12
CA ALA A 56 14.47 -13.15 -3.50
C ALA A 56 15.39 -14.07 -4.32
N ARG A 57 16.13 -13.52 -5.29
CA ARG A 57 17.08 -14.29 -6.12
C ARG A 57 18.23 -14.87 -5.31
N ILE A 58 18.83 -14.05 -4.46
CA ILE A 58 19.96 -14.46 -3.63
C ILE A 58 19.53 -15.58 -2.67
N ILE A 59 18.38 -15.39 -2.01
CA ILE A 59 17.85 -16.36 -1.04
C ILE A 59 17.48 -17.69 -1.74
N ALA A 60 16.81 -17.62 -2.89
CA ALA A 60 16.46 -18.80 -3.66
C ALA A 60 17.71 -19.59 -4.15
N ALA A 61 18.73 -18.86 -4.61
CA ALA A 61 19.99 -19.48 -5.02
C ALA A 61 20.70 -20.17 -3.83
N GLY A 62 20.65 -19.56 -2.64
CA GLY A 62 21.21 -20.14 -1.42
C GLY A 62 20.49 -21.42 -0.96
N ALA A 63 19.22 -21.59 -1.30
CA ALA A 63 18.45 -22.79 -0.96
C ALA A 63 18.68 -23.98 -1.93
N GLY A 64 19.46 -23.81 -3.00
CA GLY A 64 19.76 -24.87 -3.98
C GLY A 64 18.56 -25.32 -4.81
N LYS A 65 17.43 -24.67 -4.72
CA LYS A 65 16.20 -25.03 -5.44
C LYS A 65 16.08 -24.32 -6.80
N LYS A 66 15.45 -24.96 -7.77
CA LYS A 66 15.15 -24.33 -9.06
C LYS A 66 14.21 -23.14 -8.90
N LEU A 67 14.63 -21.99 -9.42
CA LEU A 67 13.87 -20.73 -9.32
C LEU A 67 13.04 -20.51 -10.57
N TYR A 68 11.72 -20.47 -10.42
CA TYR A 68 10.78 -19.98 -11.43
C TYR A 68 10.36 -18.56 -11.13
N ARG A 69 10.10 -17.79 -12.19
CA ARG A 69 9.73 -16.38 -12.06
C ARG A 69 8.47 -16.10 -12.85
N LEU A 70 7.48 -15.55 -12.18
CA LEU A 70 6.27 -15.02 -12.79
C LEU A 70 6.11 -13.55 -12.39
N ASN A 71 5.49 -12.76 -13.29
CA ASN A 71 5.11 -11.39 -12.99
C ASN A 71 3.58 -11.32 -13.02
N GLY A 72 2.97 -10.89 -11.92
CA GLY A 72 1.53 -10.80 -11.76
C GLY A 72 0.84 -9.92 -12.80
N THR A 73 1.55 -8.93 -13.37
CA THR A 73 0.98 -8.06 -14.41
C THR A 73 0.82 -8.75 -15.77
N THR A 74 1.61 -9.79 -16.04
CA THR A 74 1.63 -10.48 -17.35
C THR A 74 1.26 -11.95 -17.25
N ALA A 75 1.29 -12.53 -16.05
CA ALA A 75 1.05 -13.96 -15.83
C ALA A 75 -0.40 -14.33 -16.15
N SER A 76 -0.57 -15.28 -17.05
CA SER A 76 -1.84 -15.91 -17.36
C SER A 76 -2.08 -17.16 -16.51
N THR A 77 -3.33 -17.63 -16.46
CA THR A 77 -3.64 -18.95 -15.86
C THR A 77 -2.92 -20.10 -16.57
N GLY A 78 -2.59 -19.91 -17.87
CA GLY A 78 -1.81 -20.86 -18.66
C GLY A 78 -0.37 -20.98 -18.16
N ASP A 79 0.28 -19.86 -17.83
CA ASP A 79 1.66 -19.84 -17.31
C ASP A 79 1.76 -20.53 -15.95
N ILE A 80 0.75 -20.34 -15.09
CA ILE A 80 0.66 -21.03 -13.80
C ILE A 80 0.51 -22.54 -14.02
N LYS A 81 -0.34 -22.95 -14.96
CA LYS A 81 -0.53 -24.38 -15.28
C LYS A 81 0.72 -25.00 -15.91
N ALA A 82 1.45 -24.26 -16.76
CA ALA A 82 2.70 -24.72 -17.35
C ALA A 82 3.77 -24.94 -16.26
N LEU A 83 3.89 -23.99 -15.33
CA LEU A 83 4.76 -24.14 -14.16
C LEU A 83 4.40 -25.41 -13.38
N ILE A 84 3.12 -25.64 -13.10
CA ILE A 84 2.63 -26.81 -12.36
C ILE A 84 2.96 -28.10 -13.10
N ALA A 85 2.78 -28.14 -14.41
CA ALA A 85 3.12 -29.31 -15.22
C ALA A 85 4.62 -29.66 -15.16
N ASP A 86 5.48 -28.65 -15.03
CA ASP A 86 6.93 -28.80 -14.94
C ASP A 86 7.39 -29.35 -13.56
N LEU A 87 6.53 -29.27 -12.51
CA LEU A 87 6.80 -29.83 -11.18
C LEU A 87 6.91 -31.36 -11.17
N GLY A 88 6.32 -32.04 -12.18
CA GLY A 88 6.42 -33.50 -12.35
C GLY A 88 7.75 -33.98 -12.93
N GLY A 89 8.67 -33.11 -13.29
CA GLY A 89 9.98 -33.46 -13.83
C GLY A 89 11.03 -33.85 -12.77
N PHE A 90 12.07 -34.59 -13.21
CA PHE A 90 13.17 -35.05 -12.33
C PHE A 90 13.89 -33.90 -11.60
N ASP A 91 13.95 -32.71 -12.21
CA ASP A 91 14.62 -31.53 -11.66
C ASP A 91 13.81 -30.83 -10.52
N ALA A 92 12.61 -31.31 -10.22
CA ALA A 92 11.71 -30.70 -9.24
C ALA A 92 11.44 -31.62 -8.02
N MET A 93 12.17 -32.74 -7.88
CA MET A 93 11.93 -33.72 -6.79
C MET A 93 12.10 -33.12 -5.38
N ASP A 94 12.93 -32.07 -5.22
CA ASP A 94 13.13 -31.34 -3.97
C ASP A 94 12.24 -30.09 -3.82
N GLY A 95 11.22 -29.96 -4.70
CA GLY A 95 10.36 -28.78 -4.80
C GLY A 95 11.06 -27.61 -5.50
N VAL A 96 10.30 -26.57 -5.82
CA VAL A 96 10.79 -25.39 -6.54
C VAL A 96 10.54 -24.12 -5.74
N VAL A 97 11.31 -23.07 -6.02
CA VAL A 97 11.01 -21.71 -5.55
C VAL A 97 10.29 -20.96 -6.67
N LEU A 98 9.10 -20.49 -6.39
CA LEU A 98 8.38 -19.56 -7.25
C LEU A 98 8.57 -18.14 -6.75
N TYR A 99 9.30 -17.31 -7.50
CA TYR A 99 9.29 -15.86 -7.30
C TYR A 99 8.15 -15.23 -8.11
N LEU A 100 7.17 -14.69 -7.41
CA LEU A 100 6.02 -14.02 -7.98
C LEU A 100 6.10 -12.50 -7.74
N ASP A 101 6.46 -11.76 -8.78
CA ASP A 101 6.54 -10.29 -8.71
C ASP A 101 5.17 -9.67 -8.90
N GLU A 102 4.86 -8.64 -8.11
CA GLU A 102 3.60 -7.88 -8.13
C GLU A 102 2.35 -8.78 -7.97
N ILE A 103 2.32 -9.60 -6.92
CA ILE A 103 1.25 -10.58 -6.64
C ILE A 103 -0.15 -9.95 -6.61
N GLN A 104 -0.31 -8.66 -6.27
CA GLN A 104 -1.60 -7.98 -6.21
C GLN A 104 -2.34 -7.91 -7.55
N TYR A 105 -1.64 -8.11 -8.66
CA TYR A 105 -2.27 -8.15 -10.00
C TYR A 105 -2.86 -9.51 -10.35
N LEU A 106 -2.52 -10.58 -9.62
CA LEU A 106 -3.21 -11.86 -9.78
C LEU A 106 -4.61 -11.78 -9.17
N ASN A 107 -5.61 -12.21 -9.91
CA ASN A 107 -6.95 -12.35 -9.37
C ASN A 107 -7.05 -13.50 -8.34
N LYS A 108 -8.13 -13.49 -7.54
CA LYS A 108 -8.33 -14.48 -6.46
C LYS A 108 -8.25 -15.92 -6.95
N LYS A 109 -8.79 -16.22 -8.15
CA LYS A 109 -8.78 -17.57 -8.72
C LYS A 109 -7.37 -18.04 -9.08
N GLN A 110 -6.54 -17.13 -9.63
CA GLN A 110 -5.14 -17.41 -9.93
C GLN A 110 -4.34 -17.68 -8.65
N GLN A 111 -4.56 -16.85 -7.61
CA GLN A 111 -3.94 -17.05 -6.31
C GLN A 111 -4.38 -18.38 -5.66
N GLN A 112 -5.65 -18.75 -5.76
CA GLN A 112 -6.16 -20.04 -5.28
C GLN A 112 -5.55 -21.24 -5.99
N THR A 113 -5.27 -21.14 -7.29
CA THR A 113 -4.63 -22.23 -8.05
C THR A 113 -3.23 -22.57 -7.52
N LEU A 114 -2.50 -21.59 -6.97
CA LEU A 114 -1.18 -21.80 -6.39
C LEU A 114 -1.23 -22.38 -4.96
N LEU A 115 -2.37 -22.22 -4.28
CA LEU A 115 -2.48 -22.53 -2.85
C LEU A 115 -2.25 -24.03 -2.57
N GLU A 116 -2.79 -24.92 -3.39
CA GLU A 116 -2.63 -26.38 -3.26
C GLU A 116 -1.15 -26.79 -3.26
N TYR A 117 -0.36 -26.23 -4.17
CA TYR A 117 1.07 -26.51 -4.34
C TYR A 117 1.96 -25.82 -3.30
N ILE A 118 1.45 -24.77 -2.66
CA ILE A 118 2.09 -24.13 -1.51
C ILE A 118 1.83 -24.97 -0.25
N GLU A 119 0.65 -25.57 -0.12
CA GLU A 119 0.25 -26.41 1.02
C GLU A 119 0.95 -27.76 1.04
N ASP A 120 1.12 -28.40 -0.10
CA ASP A 120 1.83 -29.70 -0.22
C ASP A 120 3.36 -29.55 -0.25
N GLY A 121 3.88 -28.30 -0.31
CA GLY A 121 5.30 -28.00 -0.32
C GLY A 121 6.00 -28.17 -1.68
N SER A 122 5.27 -28.51 -2.76
CA SER A 122 5.81 -28.58 -4.12
C SER A 122 6.34 -27.22 -4.60
N ILE A 123 5.69 -26.13 -4.15
CA ILE A 123 6.11 -24.76 -4.41
C ILE A 123 6.45 -24.08 -3.08
N THR A 124 7.67 -23.56 -2.96
CA THR A 124 8.02 -22.56 -1.97
C THR A 124 7.82 -21.18 -2.58
N LEU A 125 6.89 -20.38 -2.05
CA LEU A 125 6.54 -19.08 -2.59
C LEU A 125 7.43 -17.98 -2.02
N ILE A 126 8.01 -17.13 -2.89
CA ILE A 126 8.49 -15.79 -2.53
C ILE A 126 7.69 -14.80 -3.39
N ALA A 127 6.74 -14.12 -2.80
CA ALA A 127 5.98 -13.08 -3.50
C ALA A 127 6.53 -11.69 -3.20
N SER A 128 6.39 -10.76 -4.14
CA SER A 128 6.66 -9.34 -3.91
C SER A 128 5.47 -8.48 -4.32
N THR A 129 5.32 -7.35 -3.63
CA THR A 129 4.29 -6.36 -3.91
C THR A 129 4.77 -4.96 -3.51
N THR A 130 4.28 -3.94 -4.21
CA THR A 130 4.41 -2.53 -3.79
C THR A 130 3.27 -2.08 -2.89
N GLU A 131 2.18 -2.88 -2.81
CA GLU A 131 1.00 -2.57 -2.02
C GLU A 131 1.00 -3.31 -0.68
N ASN A 132 0.16 -2.88 0.26
CA ASN A 132 0.02 -3.57 1.54
C ASN A 132 -0.59 -4.97 1.34
N PRO A 133 0.14 -6.06 1.63
CA PRO A 133 -0.30 -7.42 1.34
C PRO A 133 -1.59 -7.83 2.05
N TYR A 134 -1.89 -7.24 3.19
CA TYR A 134 -3.08 -7.55 3.99
C TYR A 134 -4.40 -7.14 3.30
N PHE A 135 -4.34 -6.29 2.27
CA PHE A 135 -5.52 -5.87 1.51
C PHE A 135 -5.65 -6.58 0.16
N TYR A 136 -4.54 -7.04 -0.43
CA TYR A 136 -4.51 -7.49 -1.82
C TYR A 136 -4.17 -8.96 -1.99
N VAL A 137 -3.48 -9.57 -1.02
CA VAL A 137 -3.13 -10.99 -1.07
C VAL A 137 -4.25 -11.83 -0.45
N TYR A 138 -4.60 -12.94 -1.08
CA TYR A 138 -5.60 -13.86 -0.57
C TYR A 138 -5.22 -14.38 0.82
N ASN A 139 -6.13 -14.26 1.78
CA ASN A 139 -5.87 -14.55 3.20
C ASN A 139 -5.30 -15.96 3.44
N ALA A 140 -5.70 -16.96 2.63
CA ALA A 140 -5.19 -18.32 2.76
C ALA A 140 -3.70 -18.42 2.38
N ILE A 141 -3.21 -17.62 1.41
CA ILE A 141 -1.77 -17.52 1.11
C ILE A 141 -1.08 -16.73 2.22
N LEU A 142 -1.66 -15.60 2.63
CA LEU A 142 -1.08 -14.73 3.64
C LEU A 142 -0.83 -15.45 4.97
N SER A 143 -1.77 -16.32 5.40
CA SER A 143 -1.64 -17.11 6.63
C SER A 143 -0.53 -18.17 6.59
N ARG A 144 0.01 -18.49 5.41
CA ARG A 144 1.08 -19.48 5.18
C ARG A 144 2.42 -18.84 4.86
N CYS A 145 2.50 -17.51 4.86
CA CYS A 145 3.69 -16.76 4.50
C CYS A 145 4.18 -15.89 5.66
N THR A 146 5.48 -15.73 5.75
CA THR A 146 6.09 -14.70 6.60
C THR A 146 6.23 -13.42 5.78
N VAL A 147 5.70 -12.32 6.30
CA VAL A 147 5.69 -11.02 5.62
C VAL A 147 6.86 -10.17 6.10
N PHE A 148 7.64 -9.63 5.15
CA PHE A 148 8.76 -8.73 5.40
C PHE A 148 8.58 -7.39 4.71
N GLU A 149 8.72 -6.32 5.48
CA GLU A 149 8.67 -4.95 4.98
C GLU A 149 10.05 -4.49 4.53
N PHE A 150 10.17 -4.13 3.25
CA PHE A 150 11.32 -3.47 2.68
C PHE A 150 11.10 -1.95 2.72
N LYS A 151 11.97 -1.25 3.44
CA LYS A 151 11.87 0.20 3.61
C LYS A 151 12.60 0.95 2.48
N PRO A 152 12.24 2.23 2.21
CA PRO A 152 13.01 3.08 1.34
C PRO A 152 14.49 3.10 1.75
N ILE A 153 15.39 3.16 0.77
CA ILE A 153 16.84 3.15 1.04
C ILE A 153 17.31 4.59 1.29
N GLY A 154 17.92 4.82 2.45
CA GLY A 154 18.44 6.15 2.80
C GLY A 154 19.59 6.60 1.89
N PRO A 155 19.84 7.93 1.81
CA PRO A 155 20.84 8.52 0.91
C PRO A 155 22.26 7.95 1.08
N GLU A 156 22.70 7.71 2.30
CA GLU A 156 24.01 7.13 2.59
C GLU A 156 24.20 5.72 2.02
N ALA A 157 23.15 4.90 2.12
CA ALA A 157 23.16 3.56 1.57
C ALA A 157 23.02 3.59 0.03
N ALA A 158 22.23 4.53 -0.49
CA ALA A 158 22.10 4.75 -1.93
C ALA A 158 23.40 5.21 -2.57
N LEU A 159 24.18 6.06 -1.90
CA LEU A 159 25.49 6.52 -2.36
C LEU A 159 26.44 5.36 -2.63
N LYS A 160 26.44 4.32 -1.79
CA LYS A 160 27.28 3.12 -2.03
C LYS A 160 26.93 2.43 -3.36
N ALA A 161 25.63 2.39 -3.72
CA ALA A 161 25.21 1.81 -4.99
C ALA A 161 25.57 2.72 -6.18
N VAL A 162 25.51 4.03 -6.00
CA VAL A 162 25.92 5.03 -6.99
C VAL A 162 27.41 4.90 -7.27
N CYS A 163 28.26 4.89 -6.24
CA CYS A 163 29.72 4.71 -6.37
C CYS A 163 30.03 3.40 -7.10
N ARG A 164 29.44 2.27 -6.70
CA ARG A 164 29.62 1.00 -7.40
C ARG A 164 29.20 1.04 -8.89
N ALA A 165 28.15 1.81 -9.20
CA ALA A 165 27.74 2.00 -10.60
C ALA A 165 28.76 2.82 -11.39
N VAL A 166 29.34 3.87 -10.79
CA VAL A 166 30.39 4.68 -11.38
C VAL A 166 31.65 3.84 -11.63
N ASP A 167 32.12 3.12 -10.60
CA ASP A 167 33.28 2.24 -10.70
C ASP A 167 33.13 1.23 -11.84
N TYR A 168 31.99 0.53 -11.87
CA TYR A 168 31.69 -0.44 -12.94
C TYR A 168 31.71 0.19 -14.35
N MET A 169 31.14 1.40 -14.50
CA MET A 169 31.09 2.08 -15.78
C MET A 169 32.46 2.61 -16.17
N THR A 170 33.25 3.10 -15.23
CA THR A 170 34.66 3.51 -15.42
C THR A 170 35.49 2.35 -15.97
N ASP A 171 35.44 1.19 -15.31
CA ASP A 171 36.15 -0.02 -15.73
C ASP A 171 35.73 -0.48 -17.14
N LYS A 172 34.44 -0.37 -17.43
CA LYS A 172 33.88 -0.84 -18.71
C LYS A 172 34.16 0.08 -19.87
N THR A 173 34.16 1.40 -19.64
CA THR A 173 34.37 2.40 -20.71
C THR A 173 35.82 2.79 -20.90
N GLY A 174 36.64 2.61 -19.87
CA GLY A 174 38.04 3.06 -19.83
C GLY A 174 38.18 4.58 -19.69
N LEU A 175 37.08 5.30 -19.39
CA LEU A 175 37.10 6.74 -19.16
C LEU A 175 37.76 7.08 -17.84
N GLN A 176 38.55 8.14 -17.78
CA GLN A 176 38.97 8.74 -16.52
C GLN A 176 37.83 9.59 -15.97
N VAL A 177 37.22 9.17 -14.83
CA VAL A 177 36.04 9.81 -14.26
C VAL A 177 36.44 10.67 -13.07
N THR A 178 36.04 11.94 -13.11
CA THR A 178 36.16 12.88 -11.98
C THR A 178 34.75 13.31 -11.57
N ALA A 179 34.42 13.21 -10.29
CA ALA A 179 33.13 13.67 -9.77
C ALA A 179 33.33 14.98 -8.98
N GLU A 180 32.52 15.97 -9.30
CA GLU A 180 32.41 17.20 -8.50
C GLU A 180 31.84 16.88 -7.11
N GLU A 181 32.31 17.60 -6.09
CA GLU A 181 31.83 17.46 -4.72
C GLU A 181 30.30 17.65 -4.66
N GLY A 182 29.60 16.70 -4.06
CA GLY A 182 28.13 16.71 -3.95
C GLY A 182 27.36 16.16 -5.15
N ALA A 183 28.01 15.86 -6.29
CA ALA A 183 27.31 15.36 -7.48
C ALA A 183 26.72 13.94 -7.25
N LEU A 184 27.50 13.02 -6.71
CA LEU A 184 27.06 11.65 -6.43
C LEU A 184 26.07 11.60 -5.26
N GLU A 185 26.31 12.40 -4.24
CA GLU A 185 25.40 12.60 -3.10
C GLU A 185 24.04 13.14 -3.56
N HIS A 186 24.06 14.06 -4.52
CA HIS A 186 22.83 14.59 -5.11
C HIS A 186 22.03 13.47 -5.81
N ILE A 187 22.68 12.66 -6.66
CA ILE A 187 22.03 11.50 -7.29
C ILE A 187 21.46 10.55 -6.23
N ALA A 188 22.23 10.23 -5.20
CA ALA A 188 21.81 9.34 -4.12
C ALA A 188 20.63 9.91 -3.32
N SER A 189 20.63 11.20 -2.99
CA SER A 189 19.53 11.85 -2.27
C SER A 189 18.28 12.02 -3.13
N CYS A 190 18.43 12.30 -4.42
CA CYS A 190 17.34 12.43 -5.35
C CYS A 190 16.70 11.12 -5.84
N CYS A 191 17.16 9.90 -5.52
CA CYS A 191 16.59 8.60 -5.89
C CYS A 191 15.34 8.14 -5.06
N GLY A 192 14.94 8.76 -3.90
CA GLY A 192 13.82 8.45 -3.00
C GLY A 192 13.80 7.01 -2.52
N GLY A 193 14.98 6.48 -2.36
CA GLY A 193 15.14 5.10 -1.95
C GLY A 193 14.96 4.07 -3.07
N ASP A 194 14.75 4.50 -4.32
CA ASP A 194 14.74 3.60 -5.49
C ASP A 194 16.13 3.54 -6.13
N ILE A 195 16.93 2.55 -5.74
CA ILE A 195 18.31 2.37 -6.25
C ILE A 195 18.38 2.20 -7.77
N ARG A 196 17.35 1.63 -8.39
CA ARG A 196 17.31 1.47 -9.85
C ARG A 196 17.32 2.82 -10.55
N LYS A 197 16.64 3.83 -9.99
CA LYS A 197 16.66 5.19 -10.52
C LYS A 197 18.03 5.84 -10.38
N ALA A 198 18.68 5.67 -9.23
CA ALA A 198 20.02 6.19 -9.00
C ALA A 198 21.04 5.61 -10.01
N ILE A 199 21.01 4.29 -10.22
CA ILE A 199 21.87 3.60 -11.17
C ILE A 199 21.58 4.05 -12.61
N ASN A 200 20.30 4.21 -12.98
CA ASN A 200 19.92 4.70 -14.31
C ASN A 200 20.38 6.15 -14.55
N ALA A 201 20.39 7.00 -13.51
CA ALA A 201 20.94 8.35 -13.62
C ALA A 201 22.45 8.31 -13.92
N VAL A 202 23.20 7.44 -13.23
CA VAL A 202 24.64 7.22 -13.55
C VAL A 202 24.81 6.71 -14.98
N GLU A 203 24.04 5.70 -15.42
CA GLU A 203 24.10 5.20 -16.80
C GLU A 203 23.86 6.31 -17.82
N ALA A 204 22.89 7.20 -17.57
CA ALA A 204 22.61 8.33 -18.45
C ALA A 204 23.76 9.31 -18.56
N LEU A 205 24.48 9.60 -17.47
CA LEU A 205 25.64 10.47 -17.48
C LEU A 205 26.79 9.88 -18.34
N PHE A 206 27.05 8.58 -18.23
CA PHE A 206 28.05 7.92 -19.05
C PHE A 206 27.67 7.83 -20.54
N VAL A 207 26.39 7.65 -20.83
CA VAL A 207 25.87 7.64 -22.21
C VAL A 207 25.96 9.03 -22.85
N ALA A 208 25.91 10.08 -22.04
CA ALA A 208 26.06 11.47 -22.52
C ALA A 208 27.49 11.85 -22.87
N ALA A 209 28.52 11.06 -22.51
CA ALA A 209 29.89 11.26 -22.92
C ALA A 209 30.02 11.20 -24.45
N ARG A 210 30.86 12.07 -25.03
CA ARG A 210 31.03 12.16 -26.48
C ARG A 210 31.92 11.02 -27.00
N PRO A 211 31.68 10.55 -28.22
CA PRO A 211 32.57 9.58 -28.84
C PRO A 211 34.00 10.14 -28.97
N GLY A 212 34.97 9.45 -28.36
CA GLY A 212 36.37 9.84 -28.38
C GLY A 212 36.85 10.57 -27.12
N ASP A 213 35.98 10.90 -26.18
CA ASP A 213 36.41 11.41 -24.88
C ASP A 213 37.24 10.34 -24.13
N THR A 214 38.27 10.78 -23.45
CA THR A 214 39.12 9.97 -22.57
C THR A 214 38.82 10.27 -21.09
N GLU A 215 38.16 11.40 -20.83
CA GLU A 215 37.81 11.88 -19.52
C GLU A 215 36.30 12.20 -19.44
N LEU A 216 35.71 11.99 -18.30
CA LEU A 216 34.31 12.33 -18.00
C LEU A 216 34.24 13.06 -16.65
N ALA A 217 33.81 14.32 -16.67
CA ALA A 217 33.51 15.06 -15.47
C ALA A 217 32.03 14.90 -15.13
N LEU A 218 31.73 14.33 -13.98
CA LEU A 218 30.36 14.25 -13.43
C LEU A 218 30.10 15.51 -12.61
N THR A 219 29.50 16.52 -13.23
CA THR A 219 29.21 17.80 -12.57
C THR A 219 27.94 17.74 -11.75
N LEU A 220 27.81 18.64 -10.78
CA LEU A 220 26.57 18.80 -10.01
C LEU A 220 25.41 19.27 -10.90
N GLU A 221 25.69 20.04 -11.94
CA GLU A 221 24.69 20.51 -12.91
C GLU A 221 24.14 19.34 -13.72
N ASP A 222 25.00 18.46 -14.25
CA ASP A 222 24.59 17.25 -14.96
C ASP A 222 23.81 16.30 -14.04
N ALA A 223 24.27 16.12 -12.81
CA ALA A 223 23.56 15.34 -11.80
C ALA A 223 22.15 15.88 -11.57
N LYS A 224 21.98 17.19 -11.43
CA LYS A 224 20.67 17.84 -11.34
C LYS A 224 19.85 17.63 -12.61
N ALA A 225 20.43 17.76 -13.79
CA ALA A 225 19.73 17.59 -15.07
C ALA A 225 19.14 16.18 -15.23
N VAL A 226 19.88 15.11 -14.90
CA VAL A 226 19.41 13.73 -15.00
C VAL A 226 18.43 13.35 -13.88
N THR A 227 18.45 14.08 -12.77
CA THR A 227 17.55 13.81 -11.62
C THR A 227 16.34 14.75 -11.55
N GLN A 228 16.31 15.88 -12.30
CA GLN A 228 15.24 16.90 -12.21
C GLN A 228 13.81 16.36 -12.39
N ARG A 229 13.58 15.40 -13.27
CA ARG A 229 12.28 14.71 -13.38
C ARG A 229 12.02 13.73 -12.25
N SER A 230 13.05 13.30 -11.56
CA SER A 230 12.95 12.37 -10.44
C SER A 230 12.63 13.09 -9.14
N ALA A 231 13.14 14.27 -8.88
CA ALA A 231 12.92 15.03 -7.64
C ALA A 231 11.45 15.40 -7.44
N MET A 232 10.73 15.78 -8.50
CA MET A 232 9.28 16.04 -8.42
C MET A 232 8.42 14.77 -8.23
N ARG A 233 8.92 13.60 -8.63
CA ARG A 233 8.26 12.30 -8.39
C ARG A 233 8.71 11.62 -7.09
N TYR A 234 9.57 12.28 -6.33
CA TYR A 234 10.47 11.70 -5.36
C TYR A 234 9.83 11.38 -4.02
N ASP A 235 8.70 12.00 -3.74
CA ASP A 235 8.04 11.87 -2.44
C ASP A 235 6.97 10.75 -2.38
N ARG A 236 6.94 9.84 -3.35
CA ARG A 236 5.93 8.76 -3.45
C ARG A 236 6.14 7.58 -2.49
N GLY A 237 6.57 7.78 -1.28
CA GLY A 237 6.74 6.70 -0.31
C GLY A 237 7.69 7.02 0.82
N GLY A 238 8.12 8.27 0.95
CA GLY A 238 8.89 8.75 2.08
C GLY A 238 8.01 9.35 3.18
N ASP A 239 8.57 9.57 4.37
CA ASP A 239 7.90 10.22 5.50
C ASP A 239 7.25 11.56 5.11
N ASN A 240 7.84 12.30 4.17
CA ASN A 240 7.33 13.56 3.63
C ASN A 240 5.97 13.41 2.91
N GLN A 241 5.70 12.31 2.22
CA GLN A 241 4.40 12.07 1.57
C GLN A 241 3.32 11.81 2.60
N TYR A 242 3.62 10.98 3.60
CA TYR A 242 2.71 10.73 4.72
C TYR A 242 2.48 11.99 5.54
N ASP A 243 3.52 12.79 5.76
CA ASP A 243 3.41 14.08 6.45
C ASP A 243 2.58 15.08 5.66
N CYS A 244 2.75 15.16 4.35
CA CYS A 244 1.96 16.02 3.47
C CYS A 244 0.47 15.61 3.47
N LEU A 245 0.16 14.30 3.36
CA LEU A 245 -1.21 13.81 3.50
C LEU A 245 -1.80 14.07 4.88
N SER A 246 -1.00 13.86 5.93
CA SER A 246 -1.39 14.15 7.30
C SER A 246 -1.68 15.65 7.51
N ALA A 247 -0.84 16.52 6.93
CA ALA A 247 -1.02 17.96 6.99
C ALA A 247 -2.27 18.40 6.23
N LEU A 248 -2.53 17.84 5.03
CA LEU A 248 -3.76 18.07 4.26
C LEU A 248 -5.01 17.73 5.09
N MET A 249 -5.07 16.52 5.65
CA MET A 249 -6.22 16.09 6.45
C MET A 249 -6.39 16.92 7.72
N LYS A 250 -5.30 17.27 8.41
CA LYS A 250 -5.33 18.12 9.61
C LYS A 250 -5.79 19.54 9.28
N SER A 251 -5.40 20.10 8.14
CA SER A 251 -5.84 21.42 7.68
C SER A 251 -7.34 21.41 7.35
N ILE A 252 -7.85 20.38 6.67
CA ILE A 252 -9.29 20.20 6.43
C ILE A 252 -10.04 20.10 7.77
N ARG A 253 -9.57 19.28 8.69
CA ARG A 253 -10.15 19.10 10.04
C ARG A 253 -10.12 20.39 10.85
N GLY A 254 -9.02 21.14 10.74
CA GLY A 254 -8.83 22.44 11.39
C GLY A 254 -9.57 23.60 10.73
N SER A 255 -10.28 23.36 9.62
CA SER A 255 -11.03 24.37 8.86
C SER A 255 -10.15 25.52 8.32
N ASP A 256 -8.94 25.19 7.90
CA ASP A 256 -8.01 26.11 7.22
C ASP A 256 -7.95 25.77 5.71
N PRO A 257 -8.75 26.45 4.86
CA PRO A 257 -8.78 26.16 3.43
C PRO A 257 -7.48 26.54 2.70
N ASP A 258 -6.77 27.56 3.17
CA ASP A 258 -5.53 28.02 2.54
C ASP A 258 -4.40 27.00 2.75
N ALA A 259 -4.24 26.51 3.98
CA ALA A 259 -3.31 25.44 4.28
C ALA A 259 -3.69 24.14 3.54
N ALA A 260 -4.97 23.79 3.50
CA ALA A 260 -5.45 22.61 2.83
C ALA A 260 -5.14 22.65 1.31
N ILE A 261 -5.39 23.78 0.63
CA ILE A 261 -5.05 23.98 -0.79
C ILE A 261 -3.53 23.94 -1.01
N HIS A 262 -2.75 24.53 -0.12
CA HIS A 262 -1.30 24.46 -0.23
C HIS A 262 -0.78 23.01 -0.19
N TYR A 263 -1.24 22.20 0.78
CA TYR A 263 -0.85 20.79 0.87
C TYR A 263 -1.42 19.94 -0.27
N LEU A 264 -2.62 20.24 -0.77
CA LEU A 264 -3.14 19.63 -1.99
C LEU A 264 -2.21 19.90 -3.18
N ALA A 265 -1.82 21.15 -3.41
CA ALA A 265 -0.92 21.53 -4.50
C ALA A 265 0.42 20.77 -4.41
N ARG A 266 1.05 20.74 -3.23
CA ARG A 266 2.28 19.97 -3.01
C ARG A 266 2.09 18.50 -3.36
N PHE A 267 0.95 17.92 -3.00
CA PHE A 267 0.64 16.51 -3.25
C PHE A 267 0.43 16.22 -4.73
N LEU A 268 -0.25 17.11 -5.46
CA LEU A 268 -0.51 16.98 -6.89
C LEU A 268 0.78 17.09 -7.72
N GLU A 269 1.74 17.91 -7.31
CA GLU A 269 3.08 17.99 -7.95
C GLU A 269 3.84 16.66 -7.87
N VAL A 270 3.65 15.88 -6.81
CA VAL A 270 4.19 14.52 -6.68
C VAL A 270 3.48 13.52 -7.61
N GLY A 271 2.25 13.82 -8.02
CA GLY A 271 1.48 13.07 -9.03
C GLY A 271 0.87 11.77 -8.52
N ASP A 272 0.66 11.58 -7.21
CA ASP A 272 -0.08 10.43 -6.65
C ASP A 272 -1.57 10.75 -6.45
N LEU A 273 -2.28 10.89 -7.56
CA LEU A 273 -3.70 11.20 -7.59
C LEU A 273 -4.57 10.18 -6.82
N PRO A 274 -4.37 8.85 -6.91
CA PRO A 274 -5.21 7.88 -6.20
C PRO A 274 -5.15 7.99 -4.68
N SER A 275 -3.96 8.19 -4.09
CA SER A 275 -3.82 8.35 -2.63
C SER A 275 -4.46 9.63 -2.13
N CYS A 276 -4.33 10.73 -2.89
CA CYS A 276 -5.00 11.99 -2.61
C CYS A 276 -6.53 11.82 -2.59
N CYS A 277 -7.09 11.24 -3.64
CA CYS A 277 -8.52 10.99 -3.78
C CYS A 277 -9.07 10.17 -2.61
N ARG A 278 -8.37 9.08 -2.24
CA ARG A 278 -8.78 8.23 -1.11
C ARG A 278 -8.82 9.01 0.20
N ARG A 279 -7.83 9.87 0.47
CA ARG A 279 -7.78 10.64 1.71
C ARG A 279 -8.84 11.74 1.79
N ILE A 280 -9.14 12.40 0.69
CA ILE A 280 -10.22 13.39 0.61
C ILE A 280 -11.58 12.72 0.86
N LEU A 281 -11.84 11.52 0.29
CA LEU A 281 -13.04 10.73 0.59
C LEU A 281 -13.11 10.31 2.07
N CYS A 282 -11.97 9.95 2.67
CA CYS A 282 -11.90 9.60 4.09
C CYS A 282 -12.30 10.81 4.96
N SER A 283 -11.74 12.00 4.71
CA SER A 283 -12.09 13.24 5.42
C SER A 283 -13.57 13.61 5.29
N ALA A 284 -14.20 13.33 4.17
CA ALA A 284 -15.65 13.58 4.00
C ALA A 284 -16.49 12.76 4.99
N CYS A 285 -16.07 11.55 5.32
CA CYS A 285 -16.77 10.67 6.26
C CYS A 285 -16.30 10.86 7.71
N GLU A 286 -14.99 11.04 7.92
CA GLU A 286 -14.38 11.10 9.25
C GLU A 286 -14.56 12.47 9.90
N ASP A 287 -14.37 13.56 9.15
CA ASP A 287 -14.32 14.91 9.70
C ASP A 287 -15.63 15.70 9.51
N ILE A 288 -16.35 15.46 8.40
CA ILE A 288 -17.62 16.12 8.08
C ILE A 288 -18.79 15.25 8.53
N GLY A 289 -18.82 13.99 8.11
CA GLY A 289 -19.78 12.99 8.53
C GLY A 289 -21.24 13.47 8.55
N LEU A 290 -21.86 13.31 9.70
CA LEU A 290 -23.30 13.62 9.90
C LEU A 290 -23.58 15.12 10.06
N ALA A 291 -22.56 15.99 10.19
CA ALA A 291 -22.77 17.43 10.20
C ALA A 291 -23.26 17.94 8.83
N TYR A 292 -22.83 17.27 7.74
CA TYR A 292 -23.33 17.52 6.40
C TYR A 292 -23.37 16.21 5.59
N PRO A 293 -24.47 15.42 5.70
CA PRO A 293 -24.54 14.06 5.13
C PRO A 293 -24.30 13.96 3.61
N MET A 294 -24.52 15.07 2.87
CA MET A 294 -24.25 15.11 1.42
C MET A 294 -22.77 15.24 1.07
N ALA A 295 -21.90 15.48 2.04
CA ALA A 295 -20.47 15.71 1.81
C ALA A 295 -19.83 14.56 1.01
N ILE A 296 -20.12 13.32 1.39
CA ILE A 296 -19.54 12.15 0.69
C ILE A 296 -19.95 12.09 -0.79
N SER A 297 -21.20 12.42 -1.12
CA SER A 297 -21.71 12.43 -2.50
C SER A 297 -21.06 13.53 -3.33
N ILE A 298 -20.92 14.74 -2.79
CA ILE A 298 -20.26 15.87 -3.43
C ILE A 298 -18.79 15.52 -3.69
N VAL A 299 -18.09 15.07 -2.68
CA VAL A 299 -16.66 14.72 -2.76
C VAL A 299 -16.44 13.54 -3.69
N LYS A 300 -17.33 12.53 -3.67
CA LYS A 300 -17.27 11.41 -4.63
C LYS A 300 -17.37 11.88 -6.07
N ALA A 301 -18.29 12.79 -6.37
CA ALA A 301 -18.41 13.37 -7.72
C ALA A 301 -17.15 14.13 -8.15
N CYS A 302 -16.55 14.91 -7.24
CA CYS A 302 -15.28 15.61 -7.48
C CYS A 302 -14.13 14.63 -7.74
N VAL A 303 -14.02 13.59 -6.94
CA VAL A 303 -13.00 12.54 -7.07
C VAL A 303 -13.15 11.78 -8.38
N ASP A 304 -14.37 11.38 -8.75
CA ASP A 304 -14.63 10.69 -10.03
C ASP A 304 -14.28 11.58 -11.22
N SER A 305 -14.63 12.86 -11.15
CA SER A 305 -14.27 13.84 -12.17
C SER A 305 -12.74 13.99 -12.28
N ALA A 306 -12.04 14.05 -11.15
CA ALA A 306 -10.59 14.15 -11.13
C ALA A 306 -9.92 12.93 -11.77
N LEU A 307 -10.41 11.72 -11.46
CA LEU A 307 -9.88 10.48 -12.03
C LEU A 307 -10.18 10.35 -13.53
N GLN A 308 -11.31 10.87 -14.01
CA GLN A 308 -11.66 10.89 -15.44
C GLN A 308 -10.85 11.91 -16.24
N LEU A 309 -10.67 13.12 -15.69
CA LEU A 309 -9.93 14.19 -16.33
C LEU A 309 -8.42 13.91 -16.37
N GLY A 310 -7.88 13.32 -15.30
CA GLY A 310 -6.45 13.17 -15.17
C GLY A 310 -5.72 14.49 -14.94
N MET A 311 -4.38 14.42 -14.83
CA MET A 311 -3.55 15.62 -14.67
C MET A 311 -3.31 16.27 -16.03
N PRO A 312 -3.26 17.62 -16.12
CA PRO A 312 -3.29 18.59 -15.02
C PRO A 312 -4.68 19.04 -14.56
N GLU A 313 -5.76 18.69 -15.24
CA GLU A 313 -7.13 19.20 -14.98
C GLU A 313 -7.74 18.65 -13.68
N ALA A 314 -7.31 17.48 -13.20
CA ALA A 314 -7.76 16.89 -11.95
C ALA A 314 -7.63 17.85 -10.74
N ARG A 315 -6.73 18.85 -10.81
CA ARG A 315 -6.55 19.84 -9.76
C ARG A 315 -7.82 20.65 -9.46
N LEU A 316 -8.66 20.89 -10.47
CA LEU A 316 -9.85 21.74 -10.35
C LEU A 316 -10.92 21.10 -9.44
N PRO A 317 -11.48 19.90 -9.77
CA PRO A 317 -12.46 19.28 -8.89
C PRO A 317 -11.90 18.91 -7.53
N LEU A 318 -10.59 18.63 -7.41
CA LEU A 318 -9.99 18.36 -6.10
C LEU A 318 -9.85 19.61 -5.23
N ALA A 319 -9.57 20.78 -5.85
CA ALA A 319 -9.56 22.05 -5.13
C ALA A 319 -10.94 22.37 -4.56
N ASP A 320 -11.99 22.21 -5.40
CA ASP A 320 -13.38 22.43 -4.96
C ASP A 320 -13.74 21.49 -3.79
N ALA A 321 -13.38 20.20 -3.89
CA ALA A 321 -13.62 19.23 -2.83
C ALA A 321 -12.91 19.62 -1.51
N VAL A 322 -11.65 20.03 -1.57
CA VAL A 322 -10.84 20.37 -0.40
C VAL A 322 -11.32 21.66 0.25
N ILE A 323 -11.64 22.70 -0.52
CA ILE A 323 -12.22 23.95 0.00
C ILE A 323 -13.57 23.67 0.66
N PHE A 324 -14.44 22.92 -0.02
CA PHE A 324 -15.73 22.52 0.53
C PHE A 324 -15.56 21.79 1.87
N LEU A 325 -14.68 20.78 1.95
CA LEU A 325 -14.43 20.06 3.19
C LEU A 325 -13.85 20.94 4.30
N ALA A 326 -12.92 21.84 3.96
CA ALA A 326 -12.32 22.76 4.93
C ALA A 326 -13.34 23.74 5.50
N THR A 327 -14.32 24.16 4.72
CA THR A 327 -15.34 25.15 5.12
C THR A 327 -16.65 24.56 5.64
N ALA A 328 -16.89 23.25 5.45
CA ALA A 328 -18.09 22.58 5.94
C ALA A 328 -18.09 22.43 7.47
N PRO A 329 -19.27 22.34 8.11
CA PRO A 329 -19.37 22.00 9.53
C PRO A 329 -18.79 20.60 9.79
N LYS A 330 -18.22 20.38 10.99
CA LYS A 330 -17.49 19.18 11.35
C LYS A 330 -18.28 18.29 12.29
N SER A 331 -18.18 16.97 12.08
CA SER A 331 -18.62 15.95 13.03
C SER A 331 -17.88 14.64 12.81
N ASN A 332 -17.34 14.07 13.85
CA ASN A 332 -16.74 12.73 13.86
C ASN A 332 -17.61 11.71 14.62
N SER A 333 -18.86 12.06 14.93
CA SER A 333 -19.76 11.23 15.74
C SER A 333 -19.91 9.81 15.21
N GLY A 334 -20.03 9.64 13.87
CA GLY A 334 -20.10 8.34 13.23
C GLY A 334 -18.80 7.54 13.34
N CYS A 335 -17.65 8.18 13.21
CA CYS A 335 -16.32 7.56 13.35
C CYS A 335 -16.12 7.05 14.79
N VAL A 336 -16.37 7.90 15.79
CA VAL A 336 -16.26 7.53 17.20
C VAL A 336 -17.21 6.38 17.56
N ALA A 337 -18.43 6.39 17.04
CA ALA A 337 -19.42 5.35 17.28
C ALA A 337 -18.97 3.98 16.77
N ILE A 338 -18.50 3.90 15.53
CA ILE A 338 -18.05 2.61 14.96
C ILE A 338 -16.76 2.12 15.62
N ASP A 339 -15.84 3.01 15.99
CA ASP A 339 -14.60 2.63 16.68
C ASP A 339 -14.89 2.06 18.08
N ALA A 340 -15.84 2.66 18.82
CA ALA A 340 -16.29 2.16 20.12
C ALA A 340 -16.93 0.76 19.99
N ALA A 341 -17.80 0.58 19.00
CA ALA A 341 -18.42 -0.72 18.73
C ALA A 341 -17.39 -1.78 18.32
N LEU A 342 -16.44 -1.45 17.45
CA LEU A 342 -15.34 -2.34 17.07
C LEU A 342 -14.45 -2.71 18.25
N ALA A 343 -14.19 -1.78 19.15
CA ALA A 343 -13.42 -2.05 20.37
C ALA A 343 -14.11 -3.10 21.27
N ASP A 344 -15.43 -3.03 21.42
CA ASP A 344 -16.18 -4.02 22.19
C ASP A 344 -16.21 -5.39 21.50
N VAL A 345 -16.40 -5.43 20.18
CA VAL A 345 -16.31 -6.67 19.38
C VAL A 345 -14.95 -7.33 19.54
N ARG A 346 -13.86 -6.57 19.45
CA ARG A 346 -12.47 -7.08 19.62
C ARG A 346 -12.19 -7.60 21.03
N LYS A 347 -12.89 -7.08 22.03
CA LYS A 347 -12.85 -7.57 23.43
C LYS A 347 -13.73 -8.81 23.66
N GLY A 348 -14.36 -9.33 22.61
CA GLY A 348 -15.25 -10.49 22.71
C GLY A 348 -16.65 -10.21 23.27
N LYS A 349 -17.05 -8.94 23.41
CA LYS A 349 -18.40 -8.56 23.84
C LYS A 349 -19.39 -8.68 22.67
N LEU A 350 -19.66 -9.90 22.25
CA LEU A 350 -20.55 -10.15 21.10
C LEU A 350 -22.00 -10.37 21.53
N GLY A 351 -22.19 -11.20 22.54
CA GLY A 351 -23.54 -11.67 22.97
C GLY A 351 -24.24 -12.52 21.91
N VAL A 352 -25.38 -13.06 22.28
CA VAL A 352 -26.27 -13.80 21.36
C VAL A 352 -27.29 -12.81 20.80
N PHE A 353 -27.58 -12.89 19.53
CA PHE A 353 -28.60 -12.05 18.89
C PHE A 353 -29.94 -12.24 19.57
N PRO A 354 -30.69 -11.15 19.91
CA PRO A 354 -32.05 -11.25 20.40
C PRO A 354 -32.89 -12.11 19.47
N ARG A 355 -33.77 -12.96 20.07
CA ARG A 355 -34.58 -13.92 19.28
C ARG A 355 -35.41 -13.22 18.22
N GLU A 356 -35.94 -12.06 18.53
CA GLU A 356 -36.79 -11.23 17.70
C GLU A 356 -36.08 -10.75 16.43
N LEU A 357 -34.76 -10.67 16.46
CA LEU A 357 -33.93 -10.18 15.31
C LEU A 357 -33.37 -11.33 14.47
N GLN A 358 -33.54 -12.59 14.86
CA GLN A 358 -33.02 -13.73 14.11
C GLN A 358 -33.92 -14.03 12.91
N ASN A 359 -33.29 -14.41 11.78
CA ASN A 359 -34.04 -14.86 10.60
C ASN A 359 -34.76 -16.20 10.89
N VAL A 360 -35.93 -16.38 10.31
CA VAL A 360 -36.65 -17.67 10.28
C VAL A 360 -36.03 -18.47 9.13
N HIS A 361 -35.20 -19.46 9.48
CA HIS A 361 -34.69 -20.40 8.49
C HIS A 361 -35.67 -21.54 8.24
N ALA A 362 -35.87 -21.93 6.99
CA ALA A 362 -36.79 -23.02 6.59
C ALA A 362 -36.39 -24.37 7.18
N ASP A 363 -35.14 -24.54 7.59
CA ASP A 363 -34.56 -25.80 8.08
C ASP A 363 -34.78 -26.03 9.58
N SER A 364 -35.36 -25.09 10.31
CA SER A 364 -35.68 -25.24 11.72
C SER A 364 -37.04 -25.93 11.90
N ALA A 365 -37.20 -27.12 11.32
CA ALA A 365 -38.39 -27.95 11.54
C ALA A 365 -38.49 -28.34 13.04
N GLY A 366 -39.43 -27.73 13.77
CA GLY A 366 -39.69 -28.03 15.16
C GLY A 366 -39.49 -26.91 16.20
N GLN A 367 -38.97 -25.74 15.80
CA GLN A 367 -38.89 -24.55 16.69
C GLN A 367 -40.03 -23.58 16.42
N GLU A 368 -40.53 -22.93 17.47
CA GLU A 368 -41.57 -21.91 17.37
C GLU A 368 -41.16 -20.81 16.40
N ARG A 369 -41.99 -20.61 15.38
CA ARG A 369 -41.76 -19.67 14.28
C ARG A 369 -42.03 -18.20 14.65
N GLU A 370 -42.73 -17.97 15.76
CA GLU A 370 -43.02 -16.63 16.24
C GLU A 370 -41.79 -16.00 16.89
N GLN A 371 -41.23 -15.00 16.21
CA GLN A 371 -40.06 -14.29 16.68
C GLN A 371 -40.38 -13.15 17.65
N GLY A 372 -41.62 -12.71 17.72
CA GLY A 372 -42.03 -11.58 18.55
C GLY A 372 -41.56 -10.21 18.04
N TYR A 373 -40.98 -10.14 16.81
CA TYR A 373 -40.50 -8.88 16.23
C TYR A 373 -41.65 -7.92 15.99
N LEU A 374 -41.57 -6.75 16.61
CA LEU A 374 -42.51 -5.67 16.40
C LEU A 374 -42.07 -4.82 15.23
N TYR A 375 -42.84 -4.85 14.12
CA TYR A 375 -42.49 -4.15 12.91
C TYR A 375 -42.74 -2.64 13.04
N PRO A 376 -41.70 -1.78 13.09
CA PRO A 376 -41.85 -0.35 13.42
C PRO A 376 -42.81 0.42 12.51
N HIS A 377 -42.86 0.06 11.21
CA HIS A 377 -43.76 0.74 10.24
C HIS A 377 -45.26 0.51 10.55
N SER A 378 -45.62 -0.45 11.37
CA SER A 378 -47.00 -0.67 11.82
C SER A 378 -47.39 0.20 13.03
N TYR A 379 -46.48 1.01 13.55
CA TYR A 379 -46.69 1.85 14.72
C TYR A 379 -46.59 3.34 14.38
N PRO A 380 -47.21 4.22 15.20
CA PRO A 380 -47.08 5.67 15.03
C PRO A 380 -45.62 6.13 14.95
N HIS A 381 -45.35 7.09 14.10
CA HIS A 381 -44.01 7.62 13.86
C HIS A 381 -42.96 6.56 13.43
N HIS A 382 -43.44 5.38 12.98
CA HIS A 382 -42.58 4.23 12.61
C HIS A 382 -41.60 3.82 13.73
N TRP A 383 -42.03 3.89 14.96
CA TRP A 383 -41.22 3.55 16.12
C TRP A 383 -42.06 2.73 17.15
N VAL A 384 -41.36 1.74 17.73
CA VAL A 384 -41.86 0.92 18.83
C VAL A 384 -40.73 0.55 19.75
N ARG A 385 -40.99 0.50 21.04
CA ARG A 385 -39.96 0.14 22.03
C ARG A 385 -39.72 -1.36 21.99
N GLN A 386 -38.51 -1.78 21.58
CA GLN A 386 -38.06 -3.17 21.67
C GLN A 386 -36.53 -3.19 21.81
N GLN A 387 -35.98 -4.32 22.24
CA GLN A 387 -34.53 -4.48 22.40
C GLN A 387 -33.90 -4.89 21.08
N TYR A 388 -32.81 -4.22 20.70
CA TYR A 388 -32.02 -4.50 19.47
C TYR A 388 -30.64 -5.03 19.78
N LEU A 389 -30.03 -4.66 20.91
CA LEU A 389 -28.72 -5.16 21.29
C LEU A 389 -28.83 -6.48 22.07
N PRO A 390 -27.82 -7.36 21.93
CA PRO A 390 -27.68 -8.56 22.77
C PRO A 390 -27.72 -8.23 24.26
N ASP A 391 -28.24 -9.16 25.09
CA ASP A 391 -28.35 -8.96 26.53
C ASP A 391 -27.03 -8.55 27.20
N LEU A 392 -25.92 -9.12 26.75
CA LEU A 392 -24.59 -8.81 27.26
C LEU A 392 -24.22 -7.32 27.14
N ILE A 393 -24.74 -6.63 26.13
CA ILE A 393 -24.42 -5.24 25.79
C ILE A 393 -25.70 -4.39 25.63
N LYS A 394 -26.81 -4.81 26.19
CA LYS A 394 -28.14 -4.13 26.03
C LYS A 394 -28.12 -2.65 26.41
N ASP A 395 -27.26 -2.27 27.35
CA ASP A 395 -27.12 -0.91 27.84
C ASP A 395 -25.93 -0.15 27.15
N ALA A 396 -25.29 -0.74 26.13
CA ALA A 396 -24.23 -0.07 25.42
C ALA A 396 -24.77 1.10 24.59
N HIS A 397 -24.05 2.20 24.63
CA HIS A 397 -24.36 3.41 23.88
C HIS A 397 -23.11 3.81 23.05
N TYR A 398 -23.20 3.73 21.74
CA TYR A 398 -22.08 3.99 20.84
C TYR A 398 -22.18 5.34 20.13
N TYR A 399 -23.40 5.73 19.73
CA TYR A 399 -23.62 6.94 18.96
C TYR A 399 -24.10 8.08 19.84
N GLU A 400 -23.33 9.16 19.85
CA GLU A 400 -23.71 10.43 20.48
C GLU A 400 -23.88 11.51 19.41
N TYR A 401 -24.96 12.28 19.50
CA TYR A 401 -25.22 13.36 18.56
C TYR A 401 -24.20 14.49 18.72
N GLY A 402 -23.54 14.88 17.63
CA GLY A 402 -22.67 16.05 17.61
C GLY A 402 -23.41 17.37 17.81
N ASP A 403 -22.69 18.43 18.16
CA ASP A 403 -23.26 19.75 18.48
C ASP A 403 -23.73 20.56 17.25
N ASN A 404 -23.59 20.02 16.05
CA ASN A 404 -23.99 20.68 14.81
C ASN A 404 -25.53 20.68 14.62
N LYS A 405 -26.02 21.59 13.76
CA LYS A 405 -27.46 21.80 13.53
C LYS A 405 -28.22 20.55 13.09
N VAL A 406 -27.59 19.71 12.23
CA VAL A 406 -28.24 18.54 11.64
C VAL A 406 -28.45 17.45 12.69
N GLU A 407 -27.42 17.10 13.43
CA GLU A 407 -27.48 16.07 14.46
C GLU A 407 -28.34 16.52 15.65
N GLN A 408 -28.28 17.78 16.03
CA GLN A 408 -29.15 18.33 17.09
C GLN A 408 -30.62 18.37 16.68
N ALA A 409 -30.92 18.58 15.39
CA ALA A 409 -32.30 18.47 14.90
C ALA A 409 -32.81 17.01 14.96
N ALA A 410 -31.98 16.05 14.54
CA ALA A 410 -32.29 14.64 14.63
C ALA A 410 -32.47 14.18 16.10
N LYS A 411 -31.60 14.66 17.01
CA LYS A 411 -31.72 14.39 18.46
C LYS A 411 -33.05 14.82 18.99
N ARG A 412 -33.46 16.08 18.76
CA ARG A 412 -34.75 16.61 19.22
C ARG A 412 -35.94 15.81 18.67
N TYR A 413 -35.89 15.47 17.38
CA TYR A 413 -36.95 14.67 16.74
C TYR A 413 -37.13 13.32 17.44
N TRP A 414 -36.04 12.60 17.70
CA TRP A 414 -36.15 11.29 18.36
C TRP A 414 -36.44 11.36 19.84
N GLU A 415 -35.99 12.39 20.55
CA GLU A 415 -36.34 12.62 21.96
C GLU A 415 -37.84 12.89 22.15
N GLU A 416 -38.49 13.55 21.18
CA GLU A 416 -39.92 13.78 21.18
C GLU A 416 -40.71 12.49 20.93
N ILE A 417 -40.30 11.64 20.03
CA ILE A 417 -40.97 10.38 19.69
C ILE A 417 -40.78 9.32 20.77
N LYS A 418 -39.61 9.27 21.39
CA LYS A 418 -39.25 8.25 22.38
C LYS A 418 -39.69 8.55 23.81
N LYS A 419 -40.33 9.71 24.04
CA LYS A 419 -40.99 10.03 25.32
C LYS A 419 -42.17 9.11 25.55
#